data_7c26cb2a3d417dd4b550bc29a0e32b14
#
_entry.id   7c26cb2a3d417dd4b550bc29a0e32b14
#
_cell.length_a   1.000
_cell.length_b   1.000
_cell.length_c   1.000
_cell.angle_alpha   90.00
_cell.angle_beta   90.00
_cell.angle_gamma   90.00
#
_symmetry.space_group_name_H-M   'P 1'
#
loop_
_entity.id
_entity.type
_entity.pdbx_description
1 polymer ?
#
loop_
_entity_poly.entity_id
_entity_poly.type
_entity_poly.pdbx_seq_one_letter_code
_entity_poly.pdbx_strand_id
1 'polypeptide(L)'
;FRLHLSRKQNQLYSILERKGFDRPTTTMWLLDDFIRDEIRDARRLLEENKDDEFIAMQPTVVADVLDLMQKEETVLYPTSLAMIRPAEFEEMKSGDREIGFAWIQVGKEAPKADTPKEAVPATAAAGFANELASLLGKYGFGGGSTPGALLEVATGQMTLEQINLVYKHMPVDFSYVDENEIVRFYTDTDHRVFPRSKNVIGRDVK
;
A
#
# COMPACT_ATOMS: atom_id res chain seq x y z
N PHE A 1 10.45 -12.62 9.64
CA PHE A 1 10.08 -13.00 8.26
C PHE A 1 8.72 -12.42 7.85
N ARG A 2 7.71 -12.47 8.75
CA ARG A 2 6.35 -11.94 8.48
C ARG A 2 6.35 -10.51 7.90
N LEU A 3 7.14 -9.59 8.46
CA LEU A 3 7.24 -8.21 7.97
C LEU A 3 7.79 -8.14 6.55
N HIS A 4 8.77 -9.00 6.21
CA HIS A 4 9.32 -9.09 4.86
C HIS A 4 8.22 -9.44 3.84
N LEU A 5 7.46 -10.51 4.10
CA LEU A 5 6.35 -10.91 3.24
C LEU A 5 5.28 -9.82 3.13
N SER A 6 4.89 -9.21 4.25
CA SER A 6 3.86 -8.14 4.26
C SER A 6 4.29 -6.91 3.46
N ARG A 7 5.56 -6.49 3.53
CA ARG A 7 6.08 -5.38 2.72
C ARG A 7 6.04 -5.71 1.23
N LYS A 8 6.51 -6.88 0.88
CA LYS A 8 6.51 -7.38 -0.50
C LYS A 8 5.09 -7.36 -1.09
N GLN A 9 4.15 -7.97 -0.38
CA GLN A 9 2.75 -8.08 -0.79
C GLN A 9 2.05 -6.72 -0.90
N ASN A 10 2.17 -5.87 0.11
CA ASN A 10 1.41 -4.62 0.17
C ASN A 10 2.06 -3.46 -0.61
N GLN A 11 3.35 -3.52 -0.88
CA GLN A 11 4.06 -2.44 -1.57
C GLN A 11 4.47 -2.86 -2.99
N LEU A 12 5.31 -3.89 -3.10
CA LEU A 12 5.95 -4.24 -4.35
C LEU A 12 4.97 -4.88 -5.36
N TYR A 13 4.21 -5.90 -4.93
CA TYR A 13 3.26 -6.57 -5.81
C TYR A 13 2.18 -5.63 -6.32
N SER A 14 1.63 -4.79 -5.44
CA SER A 14 0.61 -3.81 -5.83
C SER A 14 1.04 -2.87 -6.95
N ILE A 15 2.32 -2.47 -7.00
CA ILE A 15 2.84 -1.64 -8.09
C ILE A 15 3.06 -2.48 -9.35
N LEU A 16 3.63 -3.67 -9.22
CA LEU A 16 3.89 -4.56 -10.36
C LEU A 16 2.59 -4.99 -11.06
N GLU A 17 1.55 -5.33 -10.28
CA GLU A 17 0.22 -5.68 -10.79
C GLU A 17 -0.39 -4.54 -11.60
N ARG A 18 -0.33 -3.30 -11.12
CA ARG A 18 -0.78 -2.11 -11.88
C ARG A 18 -0.01 -1.90 -13.19
N LYS A 19 1.19 -2.46 -13.29
CA LYS A 19 2.04 -2.40 -14.50
C LYS A 19 1.87 -3.62 -15.41
N GLY A 20 0.92 -4.51 -15.09
CA GLY A 20 0.60 -5.69 -15.90
C GLY A 20 1.45 -6.93 -15.57
N PHE A 21 2.17 -6.93 -14.44
CA PHE A 21 2.93 -8.08 -13.96
C PHE A 21 2.13 -8.85 -12.90
N ASP A 22 0.91 -9.24 -13.23
CA ASP A 22 -0.09 -9.83 -12.34
C ASP A 22 0.09 -11.34 -12.12
N ARG A 23 0.32 -12.11 -13.18
CA ARG A 23 0.44 -13.57 -13.07
C ARG A 23 1.60 -14.03 -12.18
N PRO A 24 2.84 -13.51 -12.34
CA PRO A 24 3.94 -13.89 -11.47
C PRO A 24 3.71 -13.44 -10.02
N THR A 25 3.15 -12.24 -9.80
CA THR A 25 2.86 -11.77 -8.44
C THR A 25 1.80 -12.63 -7.76
N THR A 26 0.75 -13.06 -8.46
CA THR A 26 -0.26 -13.99 -7.95
C THR A 26 0.39 -15.31 -7.50
N THR A 27 1.30 -15.88 -8.31
CA THR A 27 2.02 -17.10 -7.93
C THR A 27 2.88 -16.88 -6.68
N MET A 28 3.57 -15.75 -6.61
CA MET A 28 4.40 -15.43 -5.45
C MET A 28 3.56 -15.13 -4.19
N TRP A 29 2.35 -14.59 -4.33
CA TRP A 29 1.38 -14.45 -3.23
C TRP A 29 1.06 -15.81 -2.60
N LEU A 30 0.76 -16.81 -3.44
CA LEU A 30 0.47 -18.18 -2.98
C LEU A 30 1.65 -18.81 -2.24
N LEU A 31 2.87 -18.63 -2.77
CA LEU A 31 4.10 -19.11 -2.11
C LEU A 31 4.34 -18.40 -0.77
N ASP A 32 4.15 -17.09 -0.71
CA ASP A 32 4.29 -16.31 0.51
C ASP A 32 3.31 -16.79 1.59
N ASP A 33 2.07 -17.05 1.23
CA ASP A 33 1.04 -17.51 2.16
C ASP A 33 1.29 -18.94 2.61
N PHE A 34 1.73 -19.82 1.71
CA PHE A 34 2.13 -21.19 2.03
C PHE A 34 3.25 -21.21 3.09
N ILE A 35 4.32 -20.45 2.87
CA ILE A 35 5.44 -20.37 3.80
C ILE A 35 5.01 -19.73 5.15
N ARG A 36 4.10 -18.75 5.10
CA ARG A 36 3.54 -18.16 6.32
C ARG A 36 2.78 -19.19 7.15
N ASP A 37 2.03 -20.05 6.50
CA ASP A 37 1.28 -21.12 7.13
C ASP A 37 2.22 -22.18 7.71
N GLU A 38 3.26 -22.59 7.00
CA GLU A 38 4.28 -23.52 7.50
C GLU A 38 4.98 -22.97 8.75
N ILE A 39 5.39 -21.70 8.74
CA ILE A 39 6.03 -21.06 9.90
C ILE A 39 5.05 -21.00 11.09
N ARG A 40 3.77 -20.72 10.83
CA ARG A 40 2.74 -20.74 11.87
C ARG A 40 2.55 -22.14 12.46
N ASP A 41 2.52 -23.17 11.61
CA ASP A 41 2.35 -24.54 12.03
C ASP A 41 3.58 -25.05 12.80
N ALA A 42 4.77 -24.73 12.35
CA ALA A 42 6.02 -25.01 13.08
C ALA A 42 6.00 -24.36 14.48
N ARG A 43 5.57 -23.11 14.58
CA ARG A 43 5.44 -22.42 15.87
C ARG A 43 4.41 -23.12 16.78
N ARG A 44 3.27 -23.55 16.24
CA ARG A 44 2.26 -24.27 16.99
C ARG A 44 2.79 -25.58 17.56
N LEU A 45 3.59 -26.33 16.79
CA LEU A 45 4.24 -27.56 17.29
C LEU A 45 5.14 -27.30 18.50
N LEU A 46 5.89 -26.21 18.49
CA LEU A 46 6.69 -25.80 19.66
C LEU A 46 5.82 -25.43 20.85
N GLU A 47 4.73 -24.67 20.64
CA GLU A 47 3.79 -24.27 21.69
C GLU A 47 3.09 -25.50 22.33
N GLU A 48 2.89 -26.58 21.55
CA GLU A 48 2.31 -27.85 21.97
C GLU A 48 3.36 -28.83 22.57
N ASN A 49 4.63 -28.44 22.67
CA ASN A 49 5.77 -29.29 23.10
C ASN A 49 5.96 -30.55 22.24
N LYS A 50 5.68 -30.45 20.94
CA LYS A 50 5.88 -31.51 19.95
C LYS A 50 7.22 -31.35 19.24
N ASP A 51 8.31 -31.45 19.99
CA ASP A 51 9.66 -31.12 19.53
C ASP A 51 10.12 -32.02 18.37
N ASP A 52 9.82 -33.28 18.38
CA ASP A 52 10.18 -34.21 17.32
C ASP A 52 9.50 -33.87 15.98
N GLU A 53 8.21 -33.53 16.03
CA GLU A 53 7.45 -33.10 14.85
C GLU A 53 7.97 -31.74 14.33
N PHE A 54 8.28 -30.82 15.24
CA PHE A 54 8.88 -29.54 14.89
C PHE A 54 10.23 -29.74 14.17
N ILE A 55 11.12 -30.56 14.72
CA ILE A 55 12.44 -30.85 14.13
C ILE A 55 12.28 -31.53 12.76
N ALA A 56 11.35 -32.45 12.61
CA ALA A 56 11.09 -33.15 11.36
C ALA A 56 10.56 -32.20 10.25
N MET A 57 9.87 -31.13 10.62
CA MET A 57 9.34 -30.14 9.68
C MET A 57 10.40 -29.14 9.18
N GLN A 58 11.45 -28.87 9.96
CA GLN A 58 12.42 -27.80 9.65
C GLN A 58 13.09 -27.91 8.28
N PRO A 59 13.54 -29.10 7.80
CA PRO A 59 14.16 -29.20 6.47
C PRO A 59 13.24 -28.71 5.34
N THR A 60 11.94 -28.98 5.43
CA THR A 60 10.94 -28.52 4.44
C THR A 60 10.79 -27.01 4.50
N VAL A 61 10.51 -26.45 5.67
CA VAL A 61 10.36 -24.99 5.85
C VAL A 61 11.60 -24.23 5.36
N VAL A 62 12.79 -24.73 5.66
CA VAL A 62 14.05 -24.10 5.21
C VAL A 62 14.18 -24.17 3.69
N ALA A 63 13.86 -25.32 3.08
CA ALA A 63 13.94 -25.49 1.63
C ALA A 63 12.98 -24.54 0.91
N ASP A 64 11.74 -24.41 1.38
CA ASP A 64 10.72 -23.55 0.78
C ASP A 64 11.04 -22.06 0.95
N VAL A 65 11.59 -21.66 2.10
CA VAL A 65 12.09 -20.29 2.31
C VAL A 65 13.26 -19.97 1.37
N LEU A 66 14.21 -20.89 1.19
CA LEU A 66 15.34 -20.70 0.28
C LEU A 66 14.89 -20.62 -1.18
N ASP A 67 13.94 -21.44 -1.60
CA ASP A 67 13.37 -21.42 -2.93
C ASP A 67 12.63 -20.08 -3.19
N LEU A 68 11.87 -19.58 -2.21
CA LEU A 68 11.25 -18.26 -2.31
C LEU A 68 12.31 -17.16 -2.46
N MET A 69 13.33 -17.14 -1.64
CA MET A 69 14.42 -16.16 -1.71
C MET A 69 15.11 -16.19 -3.08
N GLN A 70 15.36 -17.36 -3.62
CA GLN A 70 15.93 -17.50 -4.96
C GLN A 70 15.02 -16.89 -6.03
N LYS A 71 13.70 -17.09 -5.95
CA LYS A 71 12.73 -16.48 -6.88
C LYS A 71 12.67 -14.97 -6.73
N GLU A 72 12.79 -14.46 -5.51
CA GLU A 72 12.87 -13.02 -5.25
C GLU A 72 14.11 -12.41 -5.92
N GLU A 73 15.27 -13.02 -5.75
CA GLU A 73 16.55 -12.52 -6.28
C GLU A 73 16.66 -12.65 -7.78
N THR A 74 16.15 -13.74 -8.36
CA THR A 74 16.33 -14.01 -9.79
C THR A 74 15.22 -13.45 -10.69
N VAL A 75 14.02 -13.25 -10.15
CA VAL A 75 12.85 -12.81 -10.92
C VAL A 75 12.27 -11.52 -10.38
N LEU A 76 11.86 -11.50 -9.11
CA LEU A 76 11.06 -10.41 -8.58
C LEU A 76 11.84 -9.09 -8.53
N TYR A 77 13.01 -9.08 -7.91
CA TYR A 77 13.78 -7.83 -7.75
C TYR A 77 14.32 -7.28 -9.07
N PRO A 78 14.90 -8.09 -9.99
CA PRO A 78 15.30 -7.58 -11.29
C PRO A 78 14.12 -7.01 -12.09
N THR A 79 12.98 -7.68 -12.08
CA THR A 79 11.77 -7.19 -12.76
C THR A 79 11.28 -5.88 -12.12
N SER A 80 11.29 -5.80 -10.80
CA SER A 80 10.89 -4.59 -10.09
C SER A 80 11.77 -3.40 -10.46
N LEU A 81 13.09 -3.59 -10.50
CA LEU A 81 14.04 -2.54 -10.90
C LEU A 81 13.86 -2.09 -12.35
N ALA A 82 13.42 -2.98 -13.23
CA ALA A 82 13.16 -2.67 -14.64
C ALA A 82 11.81 -1.94 -14.84
N MET A 83 10.80 -2.24 -14.02
CA MET A 83 9.43 -1.76 -14.22
C MET A 83 9.05 -0.57 -13.34
N ILE A 84 9.63 -0.44 -12.14
CA ILE A 84 9.29 0.57 -11.15
C ILE A 84 10.28 1.74 -11.25
N ARG A 85 9.77 2.94 -11.43
CA ARG A 85 10.60 4.15 -11.51
C ARG A 85 11.13 4.54 -10.12
N PRO A 86 12.27 5.23 -10.02
CA PRO A 86 12.83 5.69 -8.74
C PRO A 86 11.84 6.50 -7.89
N ALA A 87 11.03 7.35 -8.51
CA ALA A 87 10.01 8.14 -7.80
C ALA A 87 8.94 7.26 -7.14
N GLU A 88 8.54 6.15 -7.79
CA GLU A 88 7.56 5.20 -7.23
C GLU A 88 8.14 4.43 -6.03
N PHE A 89 9.44 4.12 -6.05
CA PHE A 89 10.12 3.56 -4.87
C PHE A 89 10.16 4.57 -3.69
N GLU A 90 10.34 5.86 -3.97
CA GLU A 90 10.26 6.90 -2.94
C GLU A 90 8.85 6.97 -2.31
N GLU A 91 7.80 6.86 -3.11
CA GLU A 91 6.41 6.84 -2.64
C GLU A 91 6.12 5.63 -1.74
N MET A 92 6.77 4.48 -1.98
CA MET A 92 6.62 3.27 -1.15
C MET A 92 7.16 3.44 0.27
N LYS A 93 8.09 4.34 0.51
CA LYS A 93 8.78 4.50 1.81
C LYS A 93 7.83 4.75 2.98
N SER A 94 6.75 5.48 2.78
CA SER A 94 5.76 5.71 3.83
C SER A 94 5.05 4.43 4.26
N GLY A 95 4.59 3.63 3.30
CA GLY A 95 3.97 2.34 3.55
C GLY A 95 4.95 1.31 4.12
N ASP A 96 6.21 1.32 3.66
CA ASP A 96 7.26 0.47 4.22
C ASP A 96 7.51 0.76 5.69
N ARG A 97 7.49 2.03 6.09
CA ARG A 97 7.65 2.43 7.50
C ARG A 97 6.46 2.04 8.35
N GLU A 98 5.25 2.14 7.82
CA GLU A 98 4.03 1.73 8.51
C GLU A 98 4.03 0.21 8.80
N ILE A 99 4.40 -0.59 7.80
CA ILE A 99 4.50 -2.06 7.93
C ILE A 99 5.66 -2.44 8.86
N GLY A 100 6.77 -1.72 8.77
CA GLY A 100 7.99 -1.96 9.54
C GLY A 100 9.02 -2.80 8.80
N PHE A 101 10.17 -2.98 9.44
CA PHE A 101 11.34 -3.65 8.88
C PHE A 101 11.70 -4.89 9.70
N ALA A 102 11.99 -6.00 9.02
CA ALA A 102 12.50 -7.20 9.64
C ALA A 102 14.02 -7.07 9.84
N TRP A 103 14.52 -7.41 11.00
CA TRP A 103 15.95 -7.51 11.36
C TRP A 103 16.78 -6.23 11.26
N ILE A 104 16.24 -5.13 10.78
CA ILE A 104 16.96 -3.86 10.69
C ILE A 104 16.17 -2.76 11.41
N GLN A 105 16.90 -1.84 12.01
CA GLN A 105 16.33 -0.61 12.54
C GLN A 105 16.56 0.51 11.52
N VAL A 106 15.47 1.05 11.00
CA VAL A 106 15.54 2.21 10.11
C VAL A 106 15.33 3.45 10.95
N GLY A 107 16.30 4.35 10.97
CA GLY A 107 16.21 5.63 11.65
C GLY A 107 15.00 6.43 11.17
N LYS A 108 14.40 7.22 12.06
CA LYS A 108 13.44 8.24 11.64
C LYS A 108 14.20 9.24 10.77
N GLU A 109 13.92 9.27 9.47
CA GLU A 109 14.37 10.42 8.66
C GLU A 109 13.81 11.68 9.31
N ALA A 110 14.68 12.66 9.51
CA ALA A 110 14.21 14.01 9.78
C ALA A 110 13.21 14.39 8.69
N PRO A 111 12.09 15.08 9.00
CA PRO A 111 11.18 15.55 7.97
C PRO A 111 12.03 16.25 6.92
N LYS A 112 11.98 15.76 5.68
CA LYS A 112 12.62 16.47 4.58
C LYS A 112 12.04 17.86 4.63
N ALA A 113 12.89 18.86 4.90
CA ALA A 113 12.54 20.23 4.61
C ALA A 113 12.03 20.22 3.18
N ASP A 114 10.81 20.72 2.97
CA ASP A 114 10.23 20.85 1.64
C ASP A 114 11.31 21.39 0.72
N THR A 115 11.79 20.55 -0.18
CA THR A 115 12.63 21.05 -1.30
C THR A 115 11.75 22.07 -1.97
N PRO A 116 12.19 23.32 -2.12
CA PRO A 116 11.39 24.30 -2.83
C PRO A 116 11.10 23.70 -4.20
N LYS A 117 9.84 23.40 -4.49
CA LYS A 117 9.41 23.23 -5.87
C LYS A 117 9.91 24.46 -6.58
N GLU A 118 10.75 24.29 -7.60
CA GLU A 118 11.13 25.40 -8.47
C GLU A 118 9.87 26.19 -8.76
N ALA A 119 9.87 27.44 -8.31
CA ALA A 119 8.72 28.31 -8.44
C ALA A 119 8.55 28.63 -9.92
N VAL A 120 7.64 27.91 -10.56
CA VAL A 120 7.00 28.42 -11.77
C VAL A 120 6.38 29.76 -11.37
N PRO A 121 6.62 30.87 -12.09
CA PRO A 121 6.12 32.18 -11.69
C PRO A 121 4.64 32.11 -11.38
N ALA A 122 4.26 32.50 -10.18
CA ALA A 122 2.91 32.32 -9.61
C ALA A 122 1.78 32.89 -10.48
N THR A 123 2.08 33.84 -11.37
CA THR A 123 1.16 34.46 -12.32
C THR A 123 0.75 33.56 -13.48
N ALA A 124 1.65 32.70 -13.99
CA ALA A 124 1.32 31.81 -15.11
C ALA A 124 0.56 30.56 -14.62
N ALA A 125 0.90 30.03 -13.44
CA ALA A 125 0.23 28.89 -12.84
C ALA A 125 -1.20 29.23 -12.38
N ALA A 126 -1.42 30.42 -11.84
CA ALA A 126 -2.75 30.88 -11.44
C ALA A 126 -3.67 31.11 -12.64
N GLY A 127 -3.13 31.65 -13.75
CA GLY A 127 -3.89 31.83 -14.99
C GLY A 127 -4.35 30.51 -15.58
N PHE A 128 -3.44 29.55 -15.71
CA PHE A 128 -3.76 28.21 -16.25
C PHE A 128 -4.72 27.43 -15.35
N ALA A 129 -4.56 27.49 -14.03
CA ALA A 129 -5.47 26.83 -13.09
C ALA A 129 -6.90 27.41 -13.16
N ASN A 130 -7.04 28.73 -13.29
CA ASN A 130 -8.34 29.36 -13.43
C ASN A 130 -8.99 29.06 -14.78
N GLU A 131 -8.23 29.01 -15.86
CA GLU A 131 -8.72 28.68 -17.19
C GLU A 131 -9.15 27.21 -17.28
N LEU A 132 -8.36 26.29 -16.68
CA LEU A 132 -8.70 24.88 -16.58
C LEU A 132 -9.94 24.66 -15.71
N ALA A 133 -10.08 25.35 -14.58
CA ALA A 133 -11.26 25.28 -13.71
C ALA A 133 -12.52 25.79 -14.42
N SER A 134 -12.41 26.86 -15.23
CA SER A 134 -13.49 27.39 -16.04
C SER A 134 -13.93 26.41 -17.15
N LEU A 135 -12.98 25.75 -17.80
CA LEU A 135 -13.25 24.75 -18.83
C LEU A 135 -13.91 23.48 -18.21
N LEU A 136 -13.39 23.01 -17.10
CA LEU A 136 -13.94 21.84 -16.39
C LEU A 136 -15.35 22.11 -15.87
N GLY A 137 -15.63 23.33 -15.36
CA GLY A 137 -16.96 23.74 -14.97
C GLY A 137 -17.96 23.80 -16.15
N LYS A 138 -17.50 24.21 -17.33
CA LYS A 138 -18.31 24.32 -18.53
C LYS A 138 -18.73 22.98 -19.15
N TYR A 139 -17.91 21.92 -18.91
CA TYR A 139 -18.15 20.56 -19.42
C TYR A 139 -18.61 19.57 -18.36
N GLY A 140 -19.02 20.04 -17.17
CA GLY A 140 -19.54 19.16 -16.11
C GLY A 140 -18.50 18.29 -15.41
N PHE A 141 -17.21 18.50 -15.67
CA PHE A 141 -16.10 17.81 -15.00
C PHE A 141 -15.61 18.54 -13.74
N GLY A 142 -16.40 19.45 -13.20
CA GLY A 142 -16.08 20.28 -12.04
C GLY A 142 -16.17 19.53 -10.70
N GLY A 143 -15.61 18.33 -10.59
CA GLY A 143 -15.48 17.58 -9.33
C GLY A 143 -14.22 17.90 -8.52
N GLY A 144 -13.49 18.96 -8.87
CA GLY A 144 -12.37 19.46 -8.07
C GLY A 144 -12.93 20.37 -6.97
N SER A 145 -13.03 19.86 -5.74
CA SER A 145 -13.44 20.64 -4.57
C SER A 145 -12.52 21.85 -4.43
N THR A 146 -13.06 23.04 -4.63
CA THR A 146 -12.43 24.28 -4.10
C THR A 146 -12.21 24.06 -2.61
N PRO A 147 -11.04 24.43 -2.05
CA PRO A 147 -10.83 24.35 -0.61
C PRO A 147 -11.97 25.04 0.13
N GLY A 148 -12.69 24.30 1.00
CA GLY A 148 -13.87 24.81 1.71
C GLY A 148 -15.22 24.66 1.00
N ALA A 149 -15.29 24.07 -0.22
CA ALA A 149 -16.58 23.78 -0.86
C ALA A 149 -17.37 22.77 -0.02
N LEU A 150 -18.65 23.08 0.24
CA LEU A 150 -19.59 22.18 0.90
C LEU A 150 -20.06 21.10 -0.06
N LEU A 151 -19.92 19.86 0.35
CA LEU A 151 -20.44 18.69 -0.36
C LEU A 151 -21.78 18.29 0.27
N GLU A 152 -22.78 18.04 -0.56
CA GLU A 152 -24.06 17.52 -0.09
C GLU A 152 -23.92 16.03 0.27
N VAL A 153 -24.29 15.69 1.48
CA VAL A 153 -24.47 14.32 1.95
C VAL A 153 -25.94 14.13 2.35
N ALA A 154 -26.42 12.90 2.41
CA ALA A 154 -27.85 12.60 2.61
C ALA A 154 -28.52 13.31 3.81
N THR A 155 -27.75 13.66 4.82
CA THR A 155 -28.26 14.27 6.07
C THR A 155 -27.70 15.65 6.37
N GLY A 156 -27.05 16.32 5.38
CA GLY A 156 -26.46 17.64 5.58
C GLY A 156 -25.36 17.97 4.59
N GLN A 157 -24.53 18.94 4.95
CA GLN A 157 -23.43 19.40 4.11
C GLN A 157 -22.13 19.37 4.91
N MET A 158 -21.05 18.91 4.30
CA MET A 158 -19.71 18.88 4.90
C MET A 158 -18.66 19.28 3.86
N THR A 159 -17.60 19.92 4.32
CA THR A 159 -16.41 20.09 3.47
C THR A 159 -15.62 18.78 3.39
N LEU A 160 -14.80 18.63 2.35
CA LEU A 160 -13.88 17.48 2.22
C LEU A 160 -12.96 17.36 3.45
N GLU A 161 -12.49 18.47 4.01
CA GLU A 161 -11.68 18.50 5.21
C GLU A 161 -12.43 17.93 6.43
N GLN A 162 -13.70 18.32 6.59
CA GLN A 162 -14.56 17.81 7.67
C GLN A 162 -14.84 16.32 7.50
N ILE A 163 -15.08 15.84 6.28
CA ILE A 163 -15.26 14.42 5.98
C ILE A 163 -13.97 13.64 6.35
N ASN A 164 -12.81 14.11 5.93
CA ASN A 164 -11.53 13.49 6.25
C ASN A 164 -11.26 13.49 7.76
N LEU A 165 -11.63 14.56 8.47
CA LEU A 165 -11.51 14.64 9.92
C LEU A 165 -12.40 13.60 10.62
N VAL A 166 -13.63 13.43 10.17
CA VAL A 166 -14.55 12.39 10.68
C VAL A 166 -13.92 11.02 10.47
N TYR A 167 -13.46 10.69 9.26
CA TYR A 167 -12.85 9.39 8.98
C TYR A 167 -11.59 9.12 9.81
N LYS A 168 -10.77 10.14 10.03
CA LYS A 168 -9.55 10.00 10.85
C LYS A 168 -9.85 9.65 12.30
N HIS A 169 -10.94 10.18 12.87
CA HIS A 169 -11.31 9.99 14.27
C HIS A 169 -12.35 8.90 14.50
N MET A 170 -12.83 8.24 13.44
CA MET A 170 -13.72 7.10 13.60
C MET A 170 -12.97 5.92 14.24
N PRO A 171 -13.55 5.25 15.26
CA PRO A 171 -12.93 4.08 15.88
C PRO A 171 -13.10 2.80 15.04
N VAL A 172 -13.29 2.95 13.73
CA VAL A 172 -13.53 1.84 12.80
C VAL A 172 -12.59 1.97 11.61
N ASP A 173 -11.89 0.90 11.29
CA ASP A 173 -11.08 0.75 10.09
C ASP A 173 -11.90 0.07 9.01
N PHE A 174 -12.25 0.77 7.92
CA PHE A 174 -13.01 0.21 6.82
C PHE A 174 -12.42 0.56 5.45
N SER A 175 -12.77 -0.24 4.47
CA SER A 175 -12.48 0.02 3.06
C SER A 175 -13.75 -0.03 2.24
N TYR A 176 -13.81 0.80 1.22
CA TYR A 176 -14.83 0.73 0.19
C TYR A 176 -14.27 0.04 -1.05
N VAL A 177 -14.96 -1.00 -1.47
CA VAL A 177 -14.69 -1.77 -2.69
C VAL A 177 -15.89 -1.56 -3.61
N ASP A 178 -15.65 -1.26 -4.87
CA ASP A 178 -16.72 -1.04 -5.84
C ASP A 178 -17.28 -2.36 -6.41
N GLU A 179 -18.26 -2.24 -7.31
CA GLU A 179 -18.92 -3.36 -7.98
C GLU A 179 -17.98 -4.22 -8.86
N ASN A 180 -16.80 -3.72 -9.19
CA ASN A 180 -15.77 -4.43 -9.93
C ASN A 180 -14.72 -5.05 -9.01
N GLU A 181 -15.00 -5.09 -7.70
CA GLU A 181 -14.11 -5.60 -6.66
C GLU A 181 -12.79 -4.83 -6.54
N ILE A 182 -12.78 -3.55 -6.94
CA ILE A 182 -11.63 -2.67 -6.85
C ILE A 182 -11.68 -1.81 -5.58
N VAL A 183 -10.59 -1.78 -4.81
CA VAL A 183 -10.47 -0.89 -3.65
C VAL A 183 -10.45 0.56 -4.09
N ARG A 184 -11.44 1.35 -3.68
CA ARG A 184 -11.58 2.77 -4.04
C ARG A 184 -11.26 3.71 -2.88
N PHE A 185 -11.42 3.25 -1.67
CA PHE A 185 -11.21 4.07 -0.48
C PHE A 185 -10.86 3.20 0.73
N TYR A 186 -10.09 3.73 1.67
CA TYR A 186 -9.92 3.19 3.02
C TYR A 186 -9.77 4.35 4.02
N THR A 187 -10.13 4.10 5.27
CA THR A 187 -9.99 5.08 6.36
C THR A 187 -8.52 5.24 6.76
N ASP A 188 -8.09 6.48 6.96
CA ASP A 188 -6.78 6.82 7.49
C ASP A 188 -6.88 7.08 9.00
N THR A 189 -7.02 6.00 9.78
CA THR A 189 -7.18 6.04 11.23
C THR A 189 -5.88 5.64 11.94
N ASP A 190 -5.67 6.16 13.16
CA ASP A 190 -4.52 5.79 13.99
C ASP A 190 -4.62 4.34 14.54
N HIS A 191 -5.81 3.72 14.44
CA HIS A 191 -6.13 2.38 14.96
C HIS A 191 -6.42 1.37 13.84
N ARG A 192 -5.50 1.26 12.89
CA ARG A 192 -5.66 0.33 11.76
C ARG A 192 -5.51 -1.12 12.18
N VAL A 193 -6.43 -1.95 11.73
CA VAL A 193 -6.35 -3.41 11.89
C VAL A 193 -5.36 -4.01 10.90
N PHE A 194 -5.31 -3.46 9.67
CA PHE A 194 -4.41 -3.92 8.62
C PHE A 194 -3.56 -2.76 8.09
N PRO A 195 -2.23 -2.96 7.92
CA PRO A 195 -1.37 -1.99 7.25
C PRO A 195 -1.86 -1.78 5.82
N ARG A 196 -2.15 -0.53 5.46
CA ARG A 196 -2.57 -0.15 4.11
C ARG A 196 -1.81 1.09 3.68
N SER A 197 -1.40 1.11 2.44
CA SER A 197 -0.80 2.28 1.81
C SER A 197 -1.67 2.76 0.66
N LYS A 198 -1.38 3.94 0.13
CA LYS A 198 -2.08 4.48 -1.06
C LYS A 198 -2.03 3.53 -2.27
N ASN A 199 -1.06 2.61 -2.28
CA ASN A 199 -0.89 1.60 -3.32
C ASN A 199 -2.01 0.55 -3.35
N VAL A 200 -2.79 0.43 -2.29
CA VAL A 200 -3.96 -0.47 -2.24
C VAL A 200 -5.13 0.08 -3.07
N ILE A 201 -5.19 1.40 -3.28
CA ILE A 201 -6.23 2.02 -4.11
C ILE A 201 -6.08 1.59 -5.57
N GLY A 202 -7.16 1.12 -6.15
CA GLY A 202 -7.20 0.58 -7.52
C GLY A 202 -6.85 -0.90 -7.63
N ARG A 203 -6.62 -1.59 -6.51
CA ARG A 203 -6.32 -3.02 -6.48
C ARG A 203 -7.62 -3.84 -6.47
N ASP A 204 -7.59 -4.96 -7.18
CA ASP A 204 -8.59 -6.02 -7.11
C ASP A 204 -8.43 -6.78 -5.78
N VAL A 205 -9.54 -7.13 -5.13
CA VAL A 205 -9.59 -7.85 -3.84
C VAL A 205 -9.79 -9.37 -3.99
N LYS A 206 -9.86 -9.86 -5.23
CA LYS A 206 -9.92 -11.31 -5.53
C LYS A 206 -8.61 -12.01 -5.26
#